data_073e682dc99cecbbe3c61c30cda8906b
#
_entry.id   073e682dc99cecbbe3c61c30cda8906b
#
_cell.length_a   1.000
_cell.length_b   1.000
_cell.length_c   1.000
_cell.angle_alpha   90.00
_cell.angle_beta   90.00
_cell.angle_gamma   90.00
#
_symmetry.space_group_name_H-M   'P 1'
#
loop_
_entity.id
_entity.type
_entity.pdbx_description
1 polymer ?
#
loop_
_entity_poly.entity_id
_entity_poly.type
_entity_poly.pdbx_seq_one_letter_code
_entity_poly.pdbx_strand_id
1 'polypeptide(L)'
;MSPNAPLDTPFQRMVAWLNMHWVDHGFIRVLYNNFHALGGGMYRCSQPSPKQIAKYQRQYGIQSIVNLRGPNPYGSYPLEKEICQQLGIDLIDAPIYSRRAPRTEEVERLAAVFENLRYPALMHCKAGADRAGVGAALYRILHLGHPAEEAIQELGWQYGHFKQAKTGILDFFIATYIARNRREPISLMDWLRQEYDHEQLESTFHTEGWANVLVDNIMHRE
;
A
#
# COMPACT_ATOMS: atom_id res chain seq x y z
N MET A 1 -0.06 22.06 5.43
CA MET A 1 1.28 22.36 4.89
C MET A 1 1.28 21.99 3.40
N SER A 2 2.06 22.63 2.53
CA SER A 2 2.14 22.19 1.12
C SER A 2 3.02 20.95 0.98
N PRO A 3 2.70 20.01 0.05
CA PRO A 3 3.60 18.89 -0.27
C PRO A 3 5.00 19.36 -0.74
N ASN A 4 5.06 20.54 -1.32
CA ASN A 4 6.30 21.19 -1.78
C ASN A 4 6.76 22.31 -0.84
N ALA A 5 6.39 22.23 0.45
CA ALA A 5 6.84 23.23 1.42
C ALA A 5 8.36 23.24 1.50
N PRO A 6 8.99 24.43 1.40
CA PRO A 6 10.44 24.53 1.52
C PRO A 6 10.89 24.15 2.94
N LEU A 7 12.06 23.52 3.02
CA LEU A 7 12.72 23.15 4.28
C LEU A 7 14.10 23.83 4.39
N ASP A 8 14.21 25.06 3.87
CA ASP A 8 15.49 25.78 3.76
C ASP A 8 16.00 26.28 5.11
N THR A 9 15.08 26.57 6.03
CA THR A 9 15.43 27.09 7.36
C THR A 9 15.17 26.10 8.48
N PRO A 10 15.91 26.19 9.60
CA PRO A 10 15.65 25.37 10.79
C PRO A 10 14.22 25.51 11.32
N PHE A 11 13.63 26.70 11.21
CA PHE A 11 12.25 26.96 11.61
C PHE A 11 11.24 26.19 10.75
N GLN A 12 11.39 26.20 9.43
CA GLN A 12 10.54 25.44 8.51
C GLN A 12 10.62 23.93 8.80
N ARG A 13 11.79 23.39 9.06
CA ARG A 13 12.00 21.99 9.45
C ARG A 13 11.32 21.65 10.78
N MET A 14 11.44 22.55 11.77
CA MET A 14 10.77 22.37 13.04
C MET A 14 9.24 22.33 12.87
N VAL A 15 8.68 23.25 12.06
CA VAL A 15 7.24 23.27 11.77
C VAL A 15 6.80 21.97 11.06
N ALA A 16 7.56 21.50 10.07
CA ALA A 16 7.28 20.24 9.38
C ALA A 16 7.35 19.05 10.35
N TRP A 17 8.32 19.03 11.23
CA TRP A 17 8.48 17.99 12.24
C TRP A 17 7.33 17.98 13.25
N LEU A 18 6.92 19.14 13.76
CA LEU A 18 5.75 19.25 14.64
C LEU A 18 4.47 18.83 13.93
N ASN A 19 4.27 19.23 12.68
CA ASN A 19 3.13 18.83 11.88
C ASN A 19 3.12 17.30 11.64
N MET A 20 4.26 16.69 11.32
CA MET A 20 4.38 15.23 11.18
C MET A 20 4.00 14.51 12.46
N HIS A 21 4.45 14.98 13.62
CA HIS A 21 4.19 14.29 14.89
C HIS A 21 2.79 14.51 15.44
N TRP A 22 2.28 15.75 15.43
CA TRP A 22 1.04 16.09 16.10
C TRP A 22 -0.18 16.09 15.17
N VAL A 23 -0.04 16.57 13.94
CA VAL A 23 -1.16 16.64 12.98
C VAL A 23 -1.30 15.33 12.18
N ASP A 24 -0.19 14.75 11.74
CA ASP A 24 -0.19 13.46 11.03
C ASP A 24 -0.07 12.25 11.97
N HIS A 25 -0.10 12.47 13.30
CA HIS A 25 -0.01 11.43 14.33
C HIS A 25 1.27 10.58 14.27
N GLY A 26 2.38 11.18 13.87
CA GLY A 26 3.69 10.53 13.71
C GLY A 26 4.23 9.87 14.99
N PHE A 27 3.85 10.39 16.16
CA PHE A 27 4.29 9.84 17.46
C PHE A 27 3.83 8.38 17.66
N ILE A 28 2.65 7.98 17.18
CA ILE A 28 2.16 6.59 17.26
C ILE A 28 3.05 5.67 16.41
N ARG A 29 3.51 6.15 15.24
CA ARG A 29 4.33 5.37 14.31
C ARG A 29 5.77 5.15 14.78
N VAL A 30 6.21 5.88 15.79
CA VAL A 30 7.50 5.61 16.46
C VAL A 30 7.44 4.30 17.23
N LEU A 31 6.29 4.01 17.85
CA LEU A 31 6.05 2.77 18.61
C LEU A 31 5.56 1.63 17.70
N TYR A 32 4.72 1.95 16.72
CA TYR A 32 4.12 0.99 15.79
C TYR A 32 4.55 1.29 14.35
N ASN A 33 5.73 0.81 13.98
CA ASN A 33 6.27 1.04 12.63
C ASN A 33 5.72 0.08 11.56
N ASN A 34 5.11 -1.03 11.98
CA ASN A 34 4.49 -2.04 11.09
C ASN A 34 5.45 -2.51 9.97
N PHE A 35 6.72 -2.73 10.33
CA PHE A 35 7.78 -3.05 9.38
C PHE A 35 7.88 -4.58 9.19
N HIS A 36 7.69 -5.04 7.96
CA HIS A 36 7.72 -6.46 7.59
C HIS A 36 8.40 -6.67 6.24
N ALA A 37 9.09 -7.81 6.08
CA ALA A 37 9.63 -8.25 4.80
C ALA A 37 8.55 -8.99 4.00
N LEU A 38 8.50 -8.74 2.68
CA LEU A 38 7.56 -9.39 1.75
C LEU A 38 8.22 -10.47 0.89
N GLY A 39 9.55 -10.55 0.89
CA GLY A 39 10.33 -11.33 -0.05
C GLY A 39 10.79 -10.52 -1.25
N GLY A 40 11.65 -11.09 -2.10
CA GLY A 40 12.15 -10.42 -3.30
C GLY A 40 12.87 -9.07 -3.07
N GLY A 41 13.31 -8.79 -1.83
CA GLY A 41 13.92 -7.50 -1.47
C GLY A 41 12.92 -6.38 -1.20
N MET A 42 11.61 -6.65 -1.13
CA MET A 42 10.58 -5.68 -0.76
C MET A 42 10.25 -5.75 0.71
N TYR A 43 10.08 -4.58 1.31
CA TYR A 43 9.59 -4.38 2.68
C TYR A 43 8.34 -3.52 2.68
N ARG A 44 7.51 -3.62 3.74
CA ARG A 44 6.37 -2.74 3.98
C ARG A 44 6.46 -2.12 5.36
N CYS A 45 5.90 -0.90 5.52
CA CYS A 45 5.80 -0.26 6.84
C CYS A 45 4.69 0.80 6.93
N SER A 46 4.52 1.40 8.12
CA SER A 46 3.83 2.68 8.29
C SER A 46 4.69 3.81 7.73
N GLN A 47 4.12 5.03 7.56
CA GLN A 47 4.89 6.21 7.13
C GLN A 47 6.15 6.37 7.98
N PRO A 48 7.36 6.17 7.42
CA PRO A 48 8.58 6.27 8.18
C PRO A 48 8.98 7.71 8.46
N SER A 49 9.61 7.95 9.59
CA SER A 49 10.29 9.22 9.87
C SER A 49 11.66 9.26 9.16
N PRO A 50 12.27 10.45 8.98
CA PRO A 50 13.62 10.56 8.41
C PRO A 50 14.67 9.69 9.11
N LYS A 51 14.59 9.58 10.44
CA LYS A 51 15.49 8.70 11.23
C LYS A 51 15.28 7.23 10.92
N GLN A 52 14.02 6.80 10.72
CA GLN A 52 13.70 5.41 10.35
C GLN A 52 14.16 5.11 8.92
N ILE A 53 13.98 6.03 7.97
CA ILE A 53 14.49 5.87 6.59
C ILE A 53 16.01 5.68 6.60
N ALA A 54 16.75 6.55 7.28
CA ALA A 54 18.20 6.42 7.39
C ALA A 54 18.62 5.11 8.10
N LYS A 55 17.85 4.65 9.10
CA LYS A 55 18.07 3.35 9.74
C LYS A 55 17.86 2.20 8.76
N TYR A 56 16.73 2.19 8.03
CA TYR A 56 16.39 1.12 7.09
C TYR A 56 17.35 1.07 5.91
N GLN A 57 17.78 2.23 5.41
CA GLN A 57 18.80 2.29 4.37
C GLN A 57 20.12 1.64 4.83
N ARG A 58 20.61 1.95 6.05
CA ARG A 58 21.84 1.34 6.58
C ARG A 58 21.69 -0.15 6.90
N GLN A 59 20.53 -0.56 7.41
CA GLN A 59 20.32 -1.93 7.90
C GLN A 59 19.92 -2.90 6.79
N TYR A 60 19.13 -2.45 5.82
CA TYR A 60 18.55 -3.29 4.77
C TYR A 60 18.98 -2.88 3.36
N GLY A 61 19.77 -1.83 3.21
CA GLY A 61 20.25 -1.35 1.92
C GLY A 61 19.16 -0.72 1.05
N ILE A 62 18.08 -0.16 1.62
CA ILE A 62 16.95 0.39 0.87
C ILE A 62 17.43 1.40 -0.18
N GLN A 63 17.04 1.18 -1.43
CA GLN A 63 17.38 2.01 -2.59
C GLN A 63 16.17 2.75 -3.16
N SER A 64 14.96 2.23 -2.97
CA SER A 64 13.71 2.87 -3.42
C SER A 64 12.66 2.86 -2.33
N ILE A 65 11.81 3.90 -2.29
CA ILE A 65 10.63 3.99 -1.43
C ILE A 65 9.40 4.22 -2.30
N VAL A 66 8.38 3.37 -2.14
CA VAL A 66 7.07 3.50 -2.80
C VAL A 66 6.08 4.10 -1.82
N ASN A 67 5.69 5.34 -2.05
CA ASN A 67 4.73 6.07 -1.24
C ASN A 67 3.30 5.88 -1.77
N LEU A 68 2.54 5.01 -1.13
CA LEU A 68 1.13 4.73 -1.47
C LEU A 68 0.15 5.81 -0.96
N ARG A 69 0.65 6.84 -0.27
CA ARG A 69 -0.17 8.02 0.09
C ARG A 69 -0.18 9.07 -1.02
N GLY A 70 0.88 9.10 -1.81
CA GLY A 70 1.19 10.20 -2.71
C GLY A 70 1.56 11.49 -1.97
N PRO A 71 1.81 12.57 -2.71
CA PRO A 71 2.03 13.89 -2.16
C PRO A 71 0.85 14.31 -1.28
N ASN A 72 1.13 14.75 -0.05
CA ASN A 72 0.09 15.07 0.93
C ASN A 72 0.45 16.33 1.74
N PRO A 73 -0.53 17.01 2.35
CA PRO A 73 -0.31 18.30 3.01
C PRO A 73 0.26 18.17 4.44
N TYR A 74 0.96 17.08 4.74
CA TYR A 74 1.57 16.87 6.06
C TYR A 74 3.09 17.03 5.99
N GLY A 75 3.69 17.43 7.09
CA GLY A 75 5.15 17.61 7.21
C GLY A 75 5.95 16.31 7.00
N SER A 76 5.31 15.14 7.12
CA SER A 76 5.93 13.86 6.82
C SER A 76 6.44 13.76 5.37
N TYR A 77 5.69 14.30 4.40
CA TYR A 77 6.05 14.17 2.99
C TYR A 77 7.29 14.99 2.59
N PRO A 78 7.38 16.31 2.85
CA PRO A 78 8.59 17.07 2.52
C PRO A 78 9.83 16.58 3.28
N LEU A 79 9.67 16.12 4.54
CA LEU A 79 10.78 15.54 5.31
C LEU A 79 11.25 14.20 4.72
N GLU A 80 10.34 13.37 4.23
CA GLU A 80 10.66 12.13 3.53
C GLU A 80 11.39 12.40 2.22
N LYS A 81 10.89 13.34 1.42
CA LYS A 81 11.51 13.77 0.15
C LYS A 81 12.94 14.26 0.37
N GLU A 82 13.14 15.10 1.38
CA GLU A 82 14.46 15.62 1.73
C GLU A 82 15.45 14.52 2.10
N ILE A 83 15.06 13.61 2.99
CA ILE A 83 15.98 12.54 3.43
C ILE A 83 16.24 11.52 2.33
N CYS A 84 15.27 11.20 1.49
CA CYS A 84 15.48 10.35 0.33
C CYS A 84 16.50 10.96 -0.63
N GLN A 85 16.40 12.26 -0.92
CA GLN A 85 17.36 12.99 -1.75
C GLN A 85 18.76 12.97 -1.14
N GLN A 86 18.89 13.21 0.17
CA GLN A 86 20.18 13.19 0.87
C GLN A 86 20.86 11.82 0.86
N LEU A 87 20.07 10.74 0.87
CA LEU A 87 20.56 9.37 0.92
C LEU A 87 20.64 8.70 -0.47
N GLY A 88 20.26 9.38 -1.54
CA GLY A 88 20.23 8.80 -2.90
C GLY A 88 19.17 7.68 -3.06
N ILE A 89 18.07 7.76 -2.30
CA ILE A 89 16.94 6.85 -2.37
C ILE A 89 15.92 7.40 -3.38
N ASP A 90 15.44 6.56 -4.28
CA ASP A 90 14.37 6.92 -5.21
C ASP A 90 13.03 6.94 -4.46
N LEU A 91 12.38 8.10 -4.37
CA LEU A 91 11.04 8.23 -3.83
C LEU A 91 10.02 8.23 -4.97
N ILE A 92 9.18 7.19 -5.03
CA ILE A 92 8.17 6.98 -6.07
C ILE A 92 6.78 7.14 -5.45
N ASP A 93 6.03 8.15 -5.92
CA ASP A 93 4.64 8.34 -5.53
C ASP A 93 3.72 7.50 -6.40
N ALA A 94 3.09 6.48 -5.81
CA ALA A 94 2.13 5.59 -6.44
C ALA A 94 0.85 5.49 -5.59
N PRO A 95 0.04 6.57 -5.52
CA PRO A 95 -1.09 6.62 -4.62
C PRO A 95 -2.17 5.62 -4.99
N ILE A 96 -2.69 4.93 -3.97
CA ILE A 96 -3.93 4.16 -3.95
C ILE A 96 -4.81 4.62 -2.78
N TYR A 97 -6.11 4.30 -2.86
CA TYR A 97 -7.08 4.73 -1.85
C TYR A 97 -7.57 3.54 -1.05
N SER A 98 -7.78 3.74 0.27
CA SER A 98 -8.15 2.64 1.16
C SER A 98 -9.65 2.41 1.32
N ARG A 99 -10.49 3.30 0.79
CA ARG A 99 -11.95 3.27 1.02
C ARG A 99 -12.77 3.21 -0.27
N ARG A 100 -12.13 2.85 -1.35
CA ARG A 100 -12.74 2.55 -2.65
C ARG A 100 -11.99 1.40 -3.32
N ALA A 101 -12.61 0.81 -4.33
CA ALA A 101 -11.95 -0.22 -5.13
C ALA A 101 -10.73 0.36 -5.87
N PRO A 102 -9.62 -0.39 -5.96
CA PRO A 102 -8.49 0.02 -6.79
C PRO A 102 -8.92 0.11 -8.26
N ARG A 103 -8.54 1.19 -8.94
CA ARG A 103 -8.77 1.33 -10.38
C ARG A 103 -7.72 0.54 -11.17
N THR A 104 -8.08 0.09 -12.35
CA THR A 104 -7.17 -0.65 -13.25
C THR A 104 -5.85 0.10 -13.44
N GLU A 105 -5.91 1.41 -13.72
CA GLU A 105 -4.72 2.24 -13.96
C GLU A 105 -3.83 2.39 -12.72
N GLU A 106 -4.40 2.28 -11.53
CA GLU A 106 -3.63 2.31 -10.28
C GLU A 106 -2.84 1.01 -10.10
N VAL A 107 -3.45 -0.12 -10.43
CA VAL A 107 -2.79 -1.42 -10.36
C VAL A 107 -1.74 -1.56 -11.46
N GLU A 108 -2.03 -1.13 -12.69
CA GLU A 108 -1.07 -1.10 -13.79
C GLU A 108 0.15 -0.24 -13.46
N ARG A 109 -0.06 0.95 -12.88
CA ARG A 109 1.03 1.80 -12.41
C ARG A 109 1.87 1.11 -11.36
N LEU A 110 1.25 0.43 -10.38
CA LEU A 110 1.99 -0.31 -9.35
C LEU A 110 2.79 -1.47 -9.97
N ALA A 111 2.22 -2.22 -10.90
CA ALA A 111 2.92 -3.28 -11.61
C ALA A 111 4.19 -2.74 -12.30
N ALA A 112 4.05 -1.65 -13.06
CA ALA A 112 5.18 -1.00 -13.71
C ALA A 112 6.21 -0.46 -12.70
N VAL A 113 5.77 0.06 -11.56
CA VAL A 113 6.68 0.48 -10.47
C VAL A 113 7.47 -0.72 -9.96
N PHE A 114 6.83 -1.83 -9.63
CA PHE A 114 7.50 -3.03 -9.10
C PHE A 114 8.56 -3.60 -10.05
N GLU A 115 8.34 -3.53 -11.35
CA GLU A 115 9.30 -3.98 -12.36
C GLU A 115 10.54 -3.07 -12.48
N ASN A 116 10.37 -1.77 -12.19
CA ASN A 116 11.42 -0.77 -12.42
C ASN A 116 12.09 -0.25 -11.14
N LEU A 117 11.76 -0.80 -9.95
CA LEU A 117 12.39 -0.41 -8.69
C LEU A 117 13.86 -0.83 -8.62
N ARG A 118 14.67 -0.01 -7.99
CA ARG A 118 15.94 -0.45 -7.43
C ARG A 118 15.70 -1.15 -6.09
N TYR A 119 15.91 -2.45 -6.04
CA TYR A 119 15.81 -3.23 -4.80
C TYR A 119 17.13 -3.24 -4.01
N PRO A 120 17.09 -3.36 -2.67
CA PRO A 120 15.92 -3.51 -1.81
C PRO A 120 15.05 -2.25 -1.76
N ALA A 121 13.73 -2.44 -1.67
CA ALA A 121 12.74 -1.37 -1.69
C ALA A 121 11.80 -1.41 -0.48
N LEU A 122 11.26 -0.25 -0.11
CA LEU A 122 10.31 -0.09 0.99
C LEU A 122 9.02 0.52 0.48
N MET A 123 7.89 -0.14 0.76
CA MET A 123 6.58 0.39 0.43
C MET A 123 5.85 0.83 1.71
N HIS A 124 5.21 1.98 1.71
CA HIS A 124 4.48 2.45 2.88
C HIS A 124 3.17 3.18 2.56
N CYS A 125 2.31 3.24 3.58
CA CYS A 125 1.17 4.16 3.61
C CYS A 125 1.16 4.95 4.93
N LYS A 126 0.01 5.35 5.48
CA LYS A 126 -0.03 6.05 6.78
C LYS A 126 0.24 5.10 7.94
N ALA A 127 -0.56 4.05 8.09
CA ALA A 127 -0.49 3.08 9.20
C ALA A 127 0.24 1.78 8.84
N GLY A 128 0.59 1.57 7.56
CA GLY A 128 1.15 0.30 7.10
C GLY A 128 0.12 -0.84 7.00
N ALA A 129 -1.15 -0.56 7.20
CA ALA A 129 -2.24 -1.55 7.25
C ALA A 129 -2.93 -1.71 5.88
N ASP A 130 -3.88 -0.83 5.55
CA ASP A 130 -4.79 -1.01 4.42
C ASP A 130 -4.10 -0.90 3.06
N ARG A 131 -3.60 0.31 2.71
CA ARG A 131 -2.96 0.55 1.40
C ARG A 131 -1.67 -0.22 1.23
N ALA A 132 -0.86 -0.31 2.29
CA ALA A 132 0.33 -1.15 2.28
C ALA A 132 -0.04 -2.64 2.23
N GLY A 133 -1.19 -3.04 2.77
CA GLY A 133 -1.72 -4.39 2.67
C GLY A 133 -2.08 -4.77 1.23
N VAL A 134 -2.94 -3.98 0.59
CA VAL A 134 -3.29 -4.27 -0.82
C VAL A 134 -2.09 -4.12 -1.75
N GLY A 135 -1.22 -3.13 -1.53
CA GLY A 135 0.03 -3.00 -2.30
C GLY A 135 0.93 -4.22 -2.14
N ALA A 136 1.04 -4.78 -0.92
CA ALA A 136 1.81 -5.99 -0.66
C ALA A 136 1.18 -7.23 -1.33
N ALA A 137 -0.16 -7.36 -1.29
CA ALA A 137 -0.87 -8.42 -2.00
C ALA A 137 -0.63 -8.34 -3.50
N LEU A 138 -0.77 -7.15 -4.09
CA LEU A 138 -0.48 -6.90 -5.51
C LEU A 138 0.98 -7.22 -5.87
N TYR A 139 1.94 -6.81 -5.03
CA TYR A 139 3.35 -7.14 -5.23
C TYR A 139 3.59 -8.66 -5.25
N ARG A 140 3.00 -9.40 -4.31
CA ARG A 140 3.10 -10.85 -4.27
C ARG A 140 2.50 -11.52 -5.51
N ILE A 141 1.33 -11.05 -5.96
CA ILE A 141 0.67 -11.63 -7.14
C ILE A 141 1.44 -11.26 -8.42
N LEU A 142 1.70 -9.98 -8.64
CA LEU A 142 2.19 -9.47 -9.92
C LEU A 142 3.69 -9.63 -10.12
N HIS A 143 4.48 -9.49 -9.04
CA HIS A 143 5.94 -9.50 -9.14
C HIS A 143 6.57 -10.83 -8.66
N LEU A 144 6.03 -11.43 -7.59
CA LEU A 144 6.55 -12.70 -7.07
C LEU A 144 5.82 -13.92 -7.65
N GLY A 145 4.69 -13.75 -8.34
CA GLY A 145 3.91 -14.84 -8.91
C GLY A 145 3.23 -15.74 -7.88
N HIS A 146 2.99 -15.22 -6.66
CA HIS A 146 2.31 -15.99 -5.62
C HIS A 146 0.80 -16.10 -5.91
N PRO A 147 0.15 -17.19 -5.48
CA PRO A 147 -1.30 -17.31 -5.55
C PRO A 147 -2.01 -16.18 -4.81
N ALA A 148 -3.10 -15.68 -5.38
CA ALA A 148 -3.87 -14.59 -4.77
C ALA A 148 -4.47 -14.98 -3.41
N GLU A 149 -4.79 -16.28 -3.22
CA GLU A 149 -5.24 -16.87 -1.96
C GLU A 149 -4.22 -16.74 -0.81
N GLU A 150 -2.94 -16.76 -1.13
CA GLU A 150 -1.88 -16.52 -0.16
C GLU A 150 -1.65 -15.02 0.02
N ALA A 151 -1.63 -14.29 -1.10
CA ALA A 151 -1.33 -12.86 -1.11
C ALA A 151 -2.37 -12.01 -0.35
N ILE A 152 -3.65 -12.43 -0.33
CA ILE A 152 -4.71 -11.73 0.41
C ILE A 152 -4.43 -11.66 1.92
N GLN A 153 -3.59 -12.54 2.47
CA GLN A 153 -3.18 -12.53 3.89
C GLN A 153 -2.40 -11.27 4.28
N GLU A 154 -1.89 -10.51 3.30
CA GLU A 154 -1.28 -9.20 3.54
C GLU A 154 -2.29 -8.13 4.00
N LEU A 155 -3.59 -8.40 3.84
CA LEU A 155 -4.72 -7.66 4.39
C LEU A 155 -5.21 -8.34 5.68
N GLY A 156 -4.31 -8.54 6.65
CA GLY A 156 -4.57 -9.25 7.90
C GLY A 156 -4.62 -8.34 9.12
N TRP A 157 -5.34 -8.80 10.15
CA TRP A 157 -5.43 -8.13 11.45
C TRP A 157 -4.06 -7.94 12.13
N GLN A 158 -3.10 -8.82 11.85
CA GLN A 158 -1.72 -8.74 12.34
C GLN A 158 -1.00 -7.46 11.88
N TYR A 159 -1.46 -6.85 10.78
CA TYR A 159 -0.97 -5.57 10.26
C TYR A 159 -1.88 -4.39 10.63
N GLY A 160 -2.92 -4.62 11.45
CA GLY A 160 -3.92 -3.62 11.83
C GLY A 160 -4.95 -3.32 10.75
N HIS A 161 -5.15 -4.23 9.79
CA HIS A 161 -6.22 -4.15 8.82
C HIS A 161 -7.44 -4.95 9.30
N PHE A 162 -8.64 -4.38 9.16
CA PHE A 162 -9.90 -4.97 9.59
C PHE A 162 -10.90 -4.97 8.43
N LYS A 163 -11.17 -6.16 7.89
CA LYS A 163 -12.08 -6.35 6.73
C LYS A 163 -13.53 -5.90 6.96
N GLN A 164 -13.97 -5.79 8.22
CA GLN A 164 -15.30 -5.29 8.60
C GLN A 164 -15.41 -3.76 8.50
N ALA A 165 -14.30 -3.04 8.36
CA ALA A 165 -14.29 -1.60 8.17
C ALA A 165 -14.58 -1.22 6.70
N LYS A 166 -14.75 0.07 6.43
CA LYS A 166 -14.89 0.56 5.05
C LYS A 166 -13.70 0.21 4.15
N THR A 167 -12.54 -0.09 4.75
CA THR A 167 -11.33 -0.53 4.06
C THR A 167 -11.39 -1.99 3.61
N GLY A 168 -12.37 -2.77 4.07
CA GLY A 168 -12.62 -4.15 3.64
C GLY A 168 -12.96 -4.30 2.15
N ILE A 169 -13.23 -3.18 1.45
CA ILE A 169 -13.35 -3.18 -0.02
C ILE A 169 -12.06 -3.63 -0.71
N LEU A 170 -10.89 -3.47 -0.06
CA LEU A 170 -9.62 -3.93 -0.59
C LEU A 170 -9.50 -5.46 -0.54
N ASP A 171 -10.00 -6.07 0.53
CA ASP A 171 -10.11 -7.53 0.62
C ASP A 171 -11.14 -8.04 -0.40
N PHE A 172 -12.28 -7.34 -0.51
CA PHE A 172 -13.35 -7.70 -1.43
C PHE A 172 -12.86 -7.69 -2.89
N PHE A 173 -12.02 -6.73 -3.26
CA PHE A 173 -11.37 -6.66 -4.56
C PHE A 173 -10.53 -7.91 -4.84
N ILE A 174 -9.61 -8.30 -3.95
CA ILE A 174 -8.78 -9.50 -4.12
C ILE A 174 -9.64 -10.77 -4.10
N ALA A 175 -10.63 -10.85 -3.20
CA ALA A 175 -11.52 -12.01 -3.10
C ALA A 175 -12.38 -12.20 -4.37
N THR A 176 -12.85 -11.12 -4.99
CA THR A 176 -13.58 -11.17 -6.26
C THR A 176 -12.70 -11.70 -7.39
N TYR A 177 -11.45 -11.25 -7.48
CA TYR A 177 -10.49 -11.83 -8.41
C TYR A 177 -10.26 -13.32 -8.15
N ILE A 178 -10.05 -13.72 -6.90
CA ILE A 178 -9.88 -15.15 -6.53
C ILE A 178 -11.08 -15.97 -6.98
N ALA A 179 -12.30 -15.52 -6.71
CA ALA A 179 -13.52 -16.22 -7.09
C ALA A 179 -13.64 -16.36 -8.64
N ARG A 180 -13.28 -15.30 -9.38
CA ARG A 180 -13.28 -15.35 -10.84
C ARG A 180 -12.21 -16.31 -11.38
N ASN A 181 -10.98 -16.21 -10.88
CA ASN A 181 -9.85 -17.04 -11.31
C ASN A 181 -10.04 -18.54 -11.06
N ARG A 182 -10.79 -18.91 -10.01
CA ARG A 182 -11.13 -20.31 -9.72
C ARG A 182 -12.10 -20.94 -10.71
N ARG A 183 -13.00 -20.15 -11.31
CA ARG A 183 -13.97 -20.66 -12.31
C ARG A 183 -13.25 -20.98 -13.63
N GLU A 184 -12.41 -20.08 -14.04
CA GLU A 184 -11.62 -20.20 -15.26
C GLU A 184 -10.32 -19.38 -15.06
N PRO A 185 -9.15 -19.99 -15.18
CA PRO A 185 -7.89 -19.32 -14.93
C PRO A 185 -7.70 -18.08 -15.80
N ILE A 186 -7.43 -16.96 -15.17
CA ILE A 186 -7.15 -15.67 -15.80
C ILE A 186 -6.11 -14.92 -14.99
N SER A 187 -5.17 -14.23 -15.65
CA SER A 187 -4.23 -13.38 -14.92
C SER A 187 -4.94 -12.17 -14.27
N LEU A 188 -4.41 -11.65 -13.15
CA LEU A 188 -4.96 -10.45 -12.52
C LEU A 188 -5.03 -9.28 -13.49
N MET A 189 -4.01 -9.10 -14.32
CA MET A 189 -3.96 -7.99 -15.28
C MET A 189 -4.96 -8.16 -16.41
N ASP A 190 -5.18 -9.37 -16.91
CA ASP A 190 -6.19 -9.63 -17.94
C ASP A 190 -7.60 -9.45 -17.38
N TRP A 191 -7.85 -9.96 -16.17
CA TRP A 191 -9.13 -9.73 -15.48
C TRP A 191 -9.41 -8.24 -15.31
N LEU A 192 -8.43 -7.45 -14.85
CA LEU A 192 -8.58 -6.00 -14.69
C LEU A 192 -8.92 -5.27 -15.98
N ARG A 193 -8.36 -5.71 -17.12
CA ARG A 193 -8.53 -5.07 -18.42
C ARG A 193 -9.80 -5.49 -19.14
N GLN A 194 -10.26 -6.72 -18.93
CA GLN A 194 -11.31 -7.33 -19.73
C GLN A 194 -12.67 -7.38 -19.02
N GLU A 195 -12.68 -7.55 -17.70
CA GLU A 195 -13.88 -7.89 -16.96
C GLU A 195 -14.14 -7.01 -15.73
N TYR A 196 -13.10 -6.35 -15.20
CA TYR A 196 -13.22 -5.62 -13.95
C TYR A 196 -13.86 -4.24 -14.13
N ASP A 197 -14.88 -3.99 -13.32
CA ASP A 197 -15.51 -2.69 -13.16
C ASP A 197 -15.48 -2.27 -11.70
N HIS A 198 -14.72 -1.21 -11.39
CA HIS A 198 -14.55 -0.73 -10.03
C HIS A 198 -15.83 -0.13 -9.45
N GLU A 199 -16.69 0.51 -10.28
CA GLU A 199 -17.95 1.11 -9.84
C GLU A 199 -18.96 0.00 -9.49
N GLN A 200 -19.03 -1.04 -10.31
CA GLN A 200 -19.85 -2.21 -10.04
C GLN A 200 -19.38 -2.92 -8.75
N LEU A 201 -18.09 -3.09 -8.57
CA LEU A 201 -17.53 -3.72 -7.36
C LEU A 201 -17.84 -2.90 -6.11
N GLU A 202 -17.72 -1.56 -6.16
CA GLU A 202 -18.08 -0.67 -5.06
C GLU A 202 -19.57 -0.76 -4.71
N SER A 203 -20.45 -0.75 -5.73
CA SER A 203 -21.88 -0.90 -5.56
C SER A 203 -22.23 -2.22 -4.89
N THR A 204 -21.66 -3.32 -5.35
CA THR A 204 -21.86 -4.66 -4.78
C THR A 204 -21.38 -4.73 -3.33
N PHE A 205 -20.21 -4.20 -3.04
CA PHE A 205 -19.67 -4.15 -1.67
C PHE A 205 -20.59 -3.37 -0.71
N HIS A 206 -21.20 -2.26 -1.16
CA HIS A 206 -22.08 -1.44 -0.32
C HIS A 206 -23.48 -2.04 -0.14
N THR A 207 -24.01 -2.76 -1.12
CA THR A 207 -25.37 -3.30 -1.08
C THR A 207 -25.44 -4.71 -0.48
N GLU A 208 -24.48 -5.55 -0.80
CA GLU A 208 -24.50 -6.97 -0.49
C GLU A 208 -23.41 -7.36 0.52
N GLY A 209 -22.38 -6.51 0.66
CA GLY A 209 -21.27 -6.74 1.58
C GLY A 209 -20.52 -8.04 1.26
N TRP A 210 -20.11 -8.76 2.31
CA TRP A 210 -19.36 -10.01 2.20
C TRP A 210 -20.24 -11.24 1.90
N ALA A 211 -21.59 -11.11 1.92
CA ALA A 211 -22.51 -12.25 1.84
C ALA A 211 -22.30 -13.08 0.56
N ASN A 212 -22.20 -12.43 -0.60
CA ASN A 212 -22.11 -13.14 -1.87
C ASN A 212 -20.73 -13.78 -2.12
N VAL A 213 -19.66 -13.12 -1.71
CA VAL A 213 -18.31 -13.69 -1.84
C VAL A 213 -18.14 -14.91 -0.92
N LEU A 214 -18.80 -14.90 0.23
CA LEU A 214 -18.84 -16.05 1.13
C LEU A 214 -19.66 -17.21 0.55
N VAL A 215 -20.80 -16.94 -0.08
CA VAL A 215 -21.65 -17.96 -0.71
C VAL A 215 -20.92 -18.62 -1.87
N ASP A 216 -20.31 -17.86 -2.77
CA ASP A 216 -19.53 -18.41 -3.90
C ASP A 216 -18.33 -19.25 -3.44
N ASN A 217 -17.67 -18.86 -2.33
CA ASN A 217 -16.56 -19.61 -1.76
C ASN A 217 -16.98 -20.86 -0.98
N ILE A 218 -18.23 -20.91 -0.49
CA ILE A 218 -18.77 -22.07 0.26
C ILE A 218 -19.41 -23.07 -0.69
N MET A 219 -20.14 -22.61 -1.72
CA MET A 219 -20.86 -23.47 -2.66
C MET A 219 -19.95 -24.25 -3.63
N HIS A 220 -18.69 -23.91 -3.76
CA HIS A 220 -17.72 -24.60 -4.61
C HIS A 220 -16.69 -25.43 -3.84
N ARG A 221 -17.01 -25.86 -2.62
CA ARG A 221 -16.21 -26.82 -1.83
C ARG A 221 -16.69 -28.29 -1.95
N GLU A 222 -17.59 -28.58 -2.89
CA GLU A 222 -17.97 -29.95 -3.22
C GLU A 222 -17.43 -30.36 -4.59
#